data_5be8eea7d8c188113634e0affe1eb12d
#
_entry.id   5be8eea7d8c188113634e0affe1eb12d
#
_cell.length_a   1.000
_cell.length_b   1.000
_cell.length_c   1.000
_cell.angle_alpha   90.00
_cell.angle_beta   90.00
_cell.angle_gamma   90.00
#
_symmetry.space_group_name_H-M   'P 1'
#
loop_
_entity.id
_entity.type
_entity.pdbx_description
1 polymer ?
#
loop_
_entity_poly.entity_id
_entity_poly.type
_entity_poly.pdbx_seq_one_letter_code
_entity_poly.pdbx_strand_id
1 'polypeptide(L)'
;MFIIIGLYFLLIYLIFFRFRWLPINAVTKTVIVVLGVFIFLAVITELRTKTPASAQAAVFAYIIEIAPQVSGRVDEVLVERNQPVEKGAVLFTIDPTLYQAQVDGLEAALSLSQLRQQQFEELAQADAGSRFQYQQAVAETRQLEAQLAGARFNLENCQVRAPSAGKVPRLLLKPGQQVSPGRAVMTYMNTDEMYVSGLFQQVALQEVKIGDMASVSFPSLPGRLFE
;
A
#
# COMPACT_ATOMS: atom_id res chain seq x y z
N MET A 1 35.32 5.85 -19.10
CA MET A 1 36.29 6.77 -18.44
C MET A 1 37.74 6.41 -18.72
N PHE A 2 38.20 5.24 -18.37
CA PHE A 2 39.61 4.82 -18.60
C PHE A 2 40.04 4.84 -20.08
N ILE A 3 39.14 4.53 -21.02
CA ILE A 3 39.41 4.53 -22.46
C ILE A 3 39.69 5.96 -22.96
N ILE A 4 38.92 6.98 -22.53
CA ILE A 4 39.12 8.38 -22.96
C ILE A 4 40.43 8.94 -22.41
N ILE A 5 40.72 8.64 -21.14
CA ILE A 5 41.99 9.03 -20.51
C ILE A 5 43.17 8.34 -21.19
N GLY A 6 43.05 7.03 -21.48
CA GLY A 6 44.05 6.27 -22.21
C GLY A 6 44.29 6.79 -23.61
N LEU A 7 43.23 7.16 -24.35
CA LEU A 7 43.32 7.76 -25.69
C LEU A 7 44.00 9.13 -25.64
N TYR A 8 43.71 9.96 -24.63
CA TYR A 8 44.37 11.25 -24.44
C TYR A 8 45.87 11.11 -24.20
N PHE A 9 46.29 10.20 -23.31
CA PHE A 9 47.72 9.96 -23.09
C PHE A 9 48.41 9.33 -24.33
N LEU A 10 47.73 8.47 -25.05
CA LEU A 10 48.24 7.89 -26.31
C LEU A 10 48.43 8.97 -27.37
N LEU A 11 47.49 9.91 -27.46
CA LEU A 11 47.59 11.03 -28.44
C LEU A 11 48.74 11.98 -28.09
N ILE A 12 48.97 12.29 -26.81
CA ILE A 12 50.11 13.07 -26.34
C ILE A 12 51.43 12.32 -26.71
N TYR A 13 51.50 11.01 -26.44
CA TYR A 13 52.68 10.21 -26.77
C TYR A 13 52.95 10.23 -28.27
N LEU A 14 51.95 10.05 -29.13
CA LEU A 14 52.10 10.08 -30.58
C LEU A 14 52.59 11.44 -31.08
N ILE A 15 52.02 12.54 -30.62
CA ILE A 15 52.35 13.91 -31.06
C ILE A 15 53.80 14.27 -30.66
N PHE A 16 54.19 13.98 -29.42
CA PHE A 16 55.48 14.43 -28.89
C PHE A 16 56.62 13.45 -29.14
N PHE A 17 56.36 12.14 -29.02
CA PHE A 17 57.44 11.15 -29.12
C PHE A 17 57.52 10.49 -30.49
N ARG A 18 56.40 10.21 -31.17
CA ARG A 18 56.42 9.47 -32.43
C ARG A 18 56.52 10.38 -33.65
N PHE A 19 55.75 11.47 -33.67
CA PHE A 19 55.72 12.39 -34.82
C PHE A 19 56.58 13.62 -34.64
N ARG A 20 56.97 14.03 -33.40
CA ARG A 20 57.77 15.23 -33.08
C ARG A 20 57.28 16.51 -33.74
N TRP A 21 55.97 16.66 -33.91
CA TRP A 21 55.37 17.81 -34.62
C TRP A 21 55.45 19.14 -33.86
N LEU A 22 55.54 19.10 -32.53
CA LEU A 22 55.57 20.28 -31.70
C LEU A 22 56.83 20.32 -30.82
N PRO A 23 57.49 21.51 -30.74
CA PRO A 23 58.63 21.67 -29.83
C PRO A 23 58.15 21.64 -28.37
N ILE A 24 58.93 21.01 -27.49
CA ILE A 24 58.63 20.93 -26.06
C ILE A 24 58.98 22.29 -25.39
N ASN A 25 58.19 23.32 -25.62
CA ASN A 25 58.33 24.63 -24.97
C ASN A 25 57.42 24.71 -23.73
N ALA A 26 57.68 25.69 -22.83
CA ALA A 26 56.85 25.95 -21.65
C ALA A 26 55.38 26.21 -22.03
N VAL A 27 55.14 26.89 -23.14
CA VAL A 27 53.81 27.21 -23.66
C VAL A 27 53.03 25.94 -24.08
N THR A 28 53.68 25.05 -24.82
CA THR A 28 53.04 23.77 -25.27
C THR A 28 52.69 22.85 -24.09
N LYS A 29 53.54 22.80 -23.07
CA LYS A 29 53.24 22.05 -21.83
C LYS A 29 52.01 22.64 -21.12
N THR A 30 51.93 23.94 -20.99
CA THR A 30 50.78 24.61 -20.34
C THR A 30 49.48 24.37 -21.09
N VAL A 31 49.52 24.47 -22.44
CA VAL A 31 48.33 24.20 -23.27
C VAL A 31 47.81 22.78 -23.10
N ILE A 32 48.71 21.78 -23.07
CA ILE A 32 48.33 20.37 -22.87
C ILE A 32 47.68 20.15 -21.50
N VAL A 33 48.26 20.73 -20.44
CA VAL A 33 47.71 20.59 -19.09
C VAL A 33 46.33 21.23 -19.04
N VAL A 34 46.14 22.43 -19.59
CA VAL A 34 44.84 23.13 -19.62
C VAL A 34 43.83 22.32 -20.42
N LEU A 35 44.19 21.76 -21.57
CA LEU A 35 43.31 20.92 -22.38
C LEU A 35 42.93 19.65 -21.61
N GLY A 36 43.87 19.03 -20.92
CA GLY A 36 43.63 17.85 -20.09
C GLY A 36 42.63 18.11 -18.95
N VAL A 37 42.83 19.25 -18.27
CA VAL A 37 41.89 19.68 -17.21
C VAL A 37 40.50 19.94 -17.79
N PHE A 38 40.43 20.58 -18.96
CA PHE A 38 39.14 20.85 -19.62
C PHE A 38 38.41 19.55 -20.00
N ILE A 39 39.12 18.59 -20.60
CA ILE A 39 38.58 17.24 -20.96
C ILE A 39 38.11 16.53 -19.68
N PHE A 40 38.90 16.57 -18.62
CA PHE A 40 38.57 15.93 -17.35
C PHE A 40 37.29 16.52 -16.73
N LEU A 41 37.16 17.86 -16.72
CA LEU A 41 35.96 18.55 -16.27
C LEU A 41 34.73 18.23 -17.12
N ALA A 42 34.89 18.15 -18.45
CA ALA A 42 33.80 17.80 -19.35
C ALA A 42 33.30 16.36 -19.10
N VAL A 43 34.23 15.42 -18.89
CA VAL A 43 33.88 14.00 -18.58
C VAL A 43 33.16 13.89 -17.22
N ILE A 44 33.60 14.64 -16.21
CA ILE A 44 32.92 14.65 -14.90
C ILE A 44 31.51 15.22 -15.02
N THR A 45 31.34 16.28 -15.80
CA THR A 45 30.01 16.90 -16.00
C THR A 45 29.07 15.95 -16.72
N GLU A 46 29.51 15.27 -17.78
CA GLU A 46 28.73 14.25 -18.49
C GLU A 46 28.33 13.08 -17.58
N LEU A 47 29.25 12.61 -16.74
CA LEU A 47 28.94 11.52 -15.78
C LEU A 47 27.89 11.93 -14.74
N ARG A 48 27.94 13.18 -14.26
CA ARG A 48 26.96 13.68 -13.28
C ARG A 48 25.57 13.86 -13.86
N THR A 49 25.45 14.17 -15.14
CA THR A 49 24.15 14.36 -15.80
C THR A 49 23.50 13.02 -16.18
N LYS A 50 24.30 12.00 -16.55
CA LYS A 50 23.80 10.70 -17.04
C LYS A 50 23.52 9.67 -15.94
N THR A 51 23.99 9.87 -14.73
CA THR A 51 23.74 8.98 -13.59
C THR A 51 23.09 9.76 -12.45
N PRO A 52 21.78 10.01 -12.51
CA PRO A 52 21.09 10.68 -11.42
C PRO A 52 21.20 9.82 -10.17
N ALA A 53 21.82 10.37 -9.13
CA ALA A 53 21.94 9.72 -7.84
C ALA A 53 21.14 10.50 -6.81
N SER A 54 20.34 9.81 -6.01
CA SER A 54 19.67 10.38 -4.86
C SER A 54 20.42 9.98 -3.58
N ALA A 55 20.78 10.96 -2.77
CA ALA A 55 21.36 10.72 -1.45
C ALA A 55 20.29 10.45 -0.38
N GLN A 56 19.04 10.72 -0.68
CA GLN A 56 17.91 10.56 0.24
C GLN A 56 16.85 9.70 -0.44
N ALA A 57 16.84 8.43 -0.10
CA ALA A 57 15.78 7.51 -0.47
C ALA A 57 15.14 6.97 0.81
N ALA A 58 13.82 6.90 0.83
CA ALA A 58 13.06 6.35 1.93
C ALA A 58 12.08 5.29 1.41
N VAL A 59 11.94 4.21 2.18
CA VAL A 59 10.94 3.17 1.91
C VAL A 59 9.64 3.61 2.57
N PHE A 60 8.59 3.63 1.78
CA PHE A 60 7.24 3.91 2.23
C PHE A 60 6.37 2.67 2.06
N ALA A 61 5.44 2.50 2.96
CA ALA A 61 4.36 1.53 2.86
C ALA A 61 3.03 2.26 3.00
N TYR A 62 1.98 1.75 2.40
CA TYR A 62 0.66 2.32 2.56
C TYR A 62 0.17 2.11 4.00
N ILE A 63 -0.24 3.20 4.60
CA ILE A 63 -0.78 3.22 5.96
C ILE A 63 -2.30 3.31 5.85
N ILE A 64 -2.99 2.38 6.51
CA ILE A 64 -4.44 2.30 6.57
C ILE A 64 -4.85 2.53 8.03
N GLU A 65 -5.75 3.46 8.26
CA GLU A 65 -6.35 3.64 9.56
C GLU A 65 -7.53 2.69 9.71
N ILE A 66 -7.45 1.77 10.66
CA ILE A 66 -8.50 0.80 10.96
C ILE A 66 -9.51 1.45 11.91
N ALA A 67 -10.74 1.58 11.41
CA ALA A 67 -11.89 2.02 12.19
C ALA A 67 -12.96 0.91 12.20
N PRO A 68 -13.61 0.63 13.34
CA PRO A 68 -14.70 -0.33 13.39
C PRO A 68 -15.92 0.18 12.60
N GLN A 69 -16.73 -0.73 12.09
CA GLN A 69 -17.97 -0.41 11.41
C GLN A 69 -19.17 -0.40 12.36
N VAL A 70 -19.02 -1.02 13.52
CA VAL A 70 -20.05 -1.10 14.57
C VAL A 70 -19.53 -0.52 15.88
N SER A 71 -20.42 -0.05 16.73
CA SER A 71 -20.07 0.45 18.06
C SER A 71 -20.17 -0.65 19.10
N GLY A 72 -19.30 -0.62 20.10
CA GLY A 72 -19.35 -1.57 21.20
C GLY A 72 -18.10 -1.56 22.06
N ARG A 73 -18.08 -2.43 23.05
CA ARG A 73 -16.92 -2.64 23.89
C ARG A 73 -15.99 -3.66 23.23
N VAL A 74 -14.71 -3.38 23.19
CA VAL A 74 -13.69 -4.33 22.74
C VAL A 74 -13.61 -5.48 23.72
N ASP A 75 -13.78 -6.69 23.20
CA ASP A 75 -13.69 -7.92 23.99
C ASP A 75 -12.23 -8.38 24.06
N GLU A 76 -11.63 -8.67 22.92
CA GLU A 76 -10.24 -9.09 22.80
C GLU A 76 -9.49 -8.33 21.72
N VAL A 77 -8.16 -8.20 21.91
CA VAL A 77 -7.22 -7.72 20.90
C VAL A 77 -6.24 -8.85 20.60
N LEU A 78 -6.31 -9.39 19.38
CA LEU A 78 -5.64 -10.62 18.96
C LEU A 78 -4.29 -10.40 18.29
N VAL A 79 -3.86 -9.15 18.16
CA VAL A 79 -2.61 -8.78 17.50
C VAL A 79 -1.71 -7.97 18.42
N GLU A 80 -0.40 -8.17 18.25
CA GLU A 80 0.61 -7.41 18.96
C GLU A 80 1.24 -6.34 18.07
N ARG A 81 1.91 -5.37 18.71
CA ARG A 81 2.61 -4.32 17.99
C ARG A 81 3.74 -4.89 17.13
N ASN A 82 3.80 -4.48 15.86
CA ASN A 82 4.78 -4.91 14.86
C ASN A 82 4.75 -6.42 14.50
N GLN A 83 3.77 -7.17 14.98
CA GLN A 83 3.56 -8.54 14.56
C GLN A 83 3.11 -8.58 13.08
N PRO A 84 3.67 -9.48 12.26
CA PRO A 84 3.15 -9.72 10.92
C PRO A 84 1.78 -10.39 11.00
N VAL A 85 0.85 -9.89 10.20
CA VAL A 85 -0.55 -10.34 10.17
C VAL A 85 -0.91 -10.64 8.73
N GLU A 86 -1.55 -11.77 8.48
CA GLU A 86 -2.05 -12.16 7.17
C GLU A 86 -3.38 -11.47 6.83
N LYS A 87 -3.68 -11.37 5.54
CA LYS A 87 -4.97 -10.85 5.06
C LYS A 87 -6.13 -11.67 5.64
N GLY A 88 -7.15 -10.97 6.16
CA GLY A 88 -8.34 -11.59 6.74
C GLY A 88 -8.19 -12.05 8.19
N ALA A 89 -6.98 -12.04 8.76
CA ALA A 89 -6.79 -12.36 10.17
C ALA A 89 -7.55 -11.37 11.07
N VAL A 90 -8.11 -11.86 12.17
CA VAL A 90 -8.87 -11.03 13.12
C VAL A 90 -7.88 -10.17 13.93
N LEU A 91 -8.07 -8.86 13.89
CA LEU A 91 -7.26 -7.90 14.65
C LEU A 91 -7.77 -7.72 16.07
N PHE A 92 -9.07 -7.54 16.21
CA PHE A 92 -9.75 -7.44 17.49
C PHE A 92 -11.24 -7.79 17.33
N THR A 93 -11.88 -8.10 18.44
CA THR A 93 -13.32 -8.39 18.51
C THR A 93 -14.05 -7.36 19.38
N ILE A 94 -15.27 -7.08 18.99
CA ILE A 94 -16.23 -6.23 19.71
C ILE A 94 -17.26 -7.19 20.30
N ASP A 95 -17.75 -6.91 21.52
CA ASP A 95 -18.76 -7.71 22.19
C ASP A 95 -19.99 -7.93 21.27
N PRO A 96 -20.23 -9.17 20.81
CA PRO A 96 -21.26 -9.46 19.83
C PRO A 96 -22.65 -9.68 20.44
N THR A 97 -22.77 -9.66 21.78
CA THR A 97 -23.98 -10.10 22.50
C THR A 97 -25.24 -9.40 22.03
N LEU A 98 -25.19 -8.08 21.89
CA LEU A 98 -26.33 -7.28 21.43
C LEU A 98 -26.68 -7.58 19.97
N TYR A 99 -25.69 -7.71 19.13
CA TYR A 99 -25.85 -7.97 17.68
C TYR A 99 -26.37 -9.39 17.44
N GLN A 100 -25.91 -10.37 18.22
CA GLN A 100 -26.40 -11.73 18.17
C GLN A 100 -27.87 -11.79 18.58
N ALA A 101 -28.25 -11.16 19.68
CA ALA A 101 -29.64 -11.11 20.11
C ALA A 101 -30.57 -10.47 19.06
N GLN A 102 -30.07 -9.46 18.34
CA GLN A 102 -30.82 -8.83 17.24
C GLN A 102 -31.02 -9.79 16.06
N VAL A 103 -29.99 -10.56 15.68
CA VAL A 103 -30.07 -11.58 14.64
C VAL A 103 -31.08 -12.65 15.04
N ASP A 104 -30.97 -13.19 16.26
CA ASP A 104 -31.88 -14.25 16.77
C ASP A 104 -33.33 -13.79 16.76
N GLY A 105 -33.59 -12.54 17.19
CA GLY A 105 -34.93 -11.96 17.16
C GLY A 105 -35.50 -11.81 15.76
N LEU A 106 -34.70 -11.36 14.80
CA LEU A 106 -35.11 -11.24 13.40
C LEU A 106 -35.29 -12.61 12.72
N GLU A 107 -34.49 -13.61 13.07
CA GLU A 107 -34.65 -14.99 12.58
C GLU A 107 -35.97 -15.58 13.04
N ALA A 108 -36.32 -15.39 14.30
CA ALA A 108 -37.62 -15.81 14.83
C ALA A 108 -38.79 -15.11 14.14
N ALA A 109 -38.71 -13.77 13.94
CA ALA A 109 -39.72 -13.01 13.23
C ALA A 109 -39.86 -13.43 11.76
N LEU A 110 -38.75 -13.67 11.09
CA LEU A 110 -38.71 -14.14 9.69
C LEU A 110 -39.38 -15.53 9.57
N SER A 111 -39.06 -16.45 10.48
CA SER A 111 -39.69 -17.79 10.51
C SER A 111 -41.21 -17.71 10.63
N LEU A 112 -41.70 -16.83 11.51
CA LEU A 112 -43.16 -16.62 11.67
C LEU A 112 -43.78 -16.00 10.40
N SER A 113 -43.12 -15.03 9.79
CA SER A 113 -43.56 -14.39 8.55
C SER A 113 -43.63 -15.36 7.39
N GLN A 114 -42.63 -16.22 7.25
CA GLN A 114 -42.58 -17.29 6.23
C GLN A 114 -43.76 -18.28 6.40
N LEU A 115 -44.05 -18.68 7.64
CA LEU A 115 -45.19 -19.55 7.92
C LEU A 115 -46.52 -18.89 7.53
N ARG A 116 -46.69 -17.60 7.83
CA ARG A 116 -47.87 -16.83 7.42
C ARG A 116 -47.97 -16.71 5.89
N GLN A 117 -46.84 -16.46 5.24
CA GLN A 117 -46.80 -16.38 3.79
C GLN A 117 -47.25 -17.70 3.15
N GLN A 118 -46.80 -18.86 3.66
CA GLN A 118 -47.22 -20.17 3.19
C GLN A 118 -48.71 -20.38 3.40
N GLN A 119 -49.26 -20.05 4.58
CA GLN A 119 -50.68 -20.17 4.87
C GLN A 119 -51.54 -19.30 3.88
N PHE A 120 -51.11 -18.05 3.62
CA PHE A 120 -51.81 -17.20 2.66
C PHE A 120 -51.65 -17.65 1.22
N GLU A 121 -50.54 -18.29 0.86
CA GLU A 121 -50.37 -18.87 -0.45
C GLU A 121 -51.34 -20.00 -0.71
N GLU A 122 -51.53 -20.93 0.25
CA GLU A 122 -52.52 -22.00 0.18
C GLU A 122 -53.94 -21.43 0.03
N LEU A 123 -54.29 -20.40 0.81
CA LEU A 123 -55.59 -19.75 0.73
C LEU A 123 -55.78 -19.01 -0.59
N ALA A 124 -54.80 -18.36 -1.13
CA ALA A 124 -54.85 -17.64 -2.41
C ALA A 124 -55.01 -18.56 -3.63
N GLN A 125 -54.61 -19.80 -3.50
CA GLN A 125 -54.87 -20.81 -4.51
C GLN A 125 -56.35 -21.28 -4.50
N ALA A 126 -56.97 -21.28 -3.32
CA ALA A 126 -58.38 -21.66 -3.16
C ALA A 126 -59.38 -20.50 -3.45
N ASP A 127 -59.02 -19.29 -3.12
CA ASP A 127 -59.89 -18.09 -3.27
C ASP A 127 -59.10 -16.85 -3.75
N ALA A 128 -59.61 -16.20 -4.82
CA ALA A 128 -59.00 -15.02 -5.41
C ALA A 128 -58.98 -13.82 -4.48
N GLY A 129 -59.88 -13.75 -3.45
CA GLY A 129 -59.90 -12.68 -2.44
C GLY A 129 -58.68 -12.64 -1.55
N SER A 130 -58.00 -13.79 -1.37
CA SER A 130 -56.81 -13.92 -0.51
C SER A 130 -55.47 -13.49 -1.15
N ARG A 131 -55.50 -13.14 -2.45
CA ARG A 131 -54.26 -12.75 -3.19
C ARG A 131 -53.62 -11.49 -2.61
N PHE A 132 -54.39 -10.53 -2.14
CA PHE A 132 -53.86 -9.32 -1.51
C PHE A 132 -53.11 -9.61 -0.22
N GLN A 133 -53.68 -10.50 0.62
CA GLN A 133 -53.07 -10.92 1.88
C GLN A 133 -51.76 -11.69 1.64
N TYR A 134 -51.73 -12.55 0.63
CA TYR A 134 -50.53 -13.21 0.19
C TYR A 134 -49.43 -12.22 -0.24
N GLN A 135 -49.77 -11.25 -1.10
CA GLN A 135 -48.83 -10.21 -1.53
C GLN A 135 -48.29 -9.39 -0.35
N GLN A 136 -49.13 -9.07 0.63
CA GLN A 136 -48.72 -8.39 1.85
C GLN A 136 -47.72 -9.24 2.66
N ALA A 137 -48.03 -10.54 2.85
CA ALA A 137 -47.16 -11.45 3.56
C ALA A 137 -45.80 -11.59 2.86
N VAL A 138 -45.78 -11.66 1.50
CA VAL A 138 -44.54 -11.69 0.70
C VAL A 138 -43.71 -10.41 0.93
N ALA A 139 -44.36 -9.27 0.95
CA ALA A 139 -43.68 -7.98 1.20
C ALA A 139 -43.09 -7.90 2.62
N GLU A 140 -43.81 -8.36 3.64
CA GLU A 140 -43.34 -8.45 5.03
C GLU A 140 -42.15 -9.39 5.16
N THR A 141 -42.19 -10.58 4.55
CA THR A 141 -41.08 -11.55 4.55
C THR A 141 -39.84 -10.95 3.94
N ARG A 142 -39.95 -10.30 2.78
CA ARG A 142 -38.82 -9.64 2.12
C ARG A 142 -38.22 -8.48 2.95
N GLN A 143 -39.07 -7.75 3.66
CA GLN A 143 -38.63 -6.68 4.57
C GLN A 143 -37.80 -7.26 5.73
N LEU A 144 -38.28 -8.38 6.34
CA LEU A 144 -37.56 -9.06 7.43
C LEU A 144 -36.25 -9.69 6.94
N GLU A 145 -36.23 -10.26 5.74
CA GLU A 145 -35.00 -10.77 5.11
C GLU A 145 -33.95 -9.67 4.95
N ALA A 146 -34.36 -8.51 4.47
CA ALA A 146 -33.47 -7.37 4.34
C ALA A 146 -32.93 -6.85 5.70
N GLN A 147 -33.81 -6.81 6.72
CA GLN A 147 -33.42 -6.43 8.08
C GLN A 147 -32.44 -7.46 8.69
N LEU A 148 -32.69 -8.74 8.50
CA LEU A 148 -31.82 -9.82 8.96
C LEU A 148 -30.45 -9.76 8.28
N ALA A 149 -30.41 -9.49 6.97
CA ALA A 149 -29.15 -9.32 6.26
C ALA A 149 -28.32 -8.16 6.84
N GLY A 150 -28.97 -7.04 7.17
CA GLY A 150 -28.32 -5.90 7.84
C GLY A 150 -27.82 -6.24 9.25
N ALA A 151 -28.61 -6.99 10.04
CA ALA A 151 -28.22 -7.41 11.38
C ALA A 151 -27.03 -8.39 11.35
N ARG A 152 -27.03 -9.34 10.41
CA ARG A 152 -25.91 -10.29 10.20
C ARG A 152 -24.63 -9.56 9.77
N PHE A 153 -24.74 -8.59 8.88
CA PHE A 153 -23.62 -7.73 8.50
C PHE A 153 -23.00 -7.01 9.71
N ASN A 154 -23.85 -6.45 10.60
CA ASN A 154 -23.38 -5.80 11.82
C ASN A 154 -22.69 -6.80 12.77
N LEU A 155 -23.25 -8.00 12.92
CA LEU A 155 -22.66 -9.07 13.73
C LEU A 155 -21.30 -9.52 13.18
N GLU A 156 -21.16 -9.69 11.87
CA GLU A 156 -19.91 -10.05 11.23
C GLU A 156 -18.84 -8.96 11.47
N ASN A 157 -19.25 -7.68 11.42
CA ASN A 157 -18.35 -6.54 11.67
C ASN A 157 -17.97 -6.36 13.15
N CYS A 158 -18.49 -7.17 14.07
CA CYS A 158 -17.93 -7.29 15.41
C CYS A 158 -16.53 -7.92 15.40
N GLN A 159 -16.15 -8.65 14.34
CA GLN A 159 -14.80 -9.12 14.10
C GLN A 159 -14.10 -8.21 13.09
N VAL A 160 -13.23 -7.36 13.57
CA VAL A 160 -12.44 -6.47 12.68
C VAL A 160 -11.24 -7.22 12.15
N ARG A 161 -11.14 -7.33 10.83
CA ARG A 161 -10.13 -8.14 10.13
C ARG A 161 -9.13 -7.28 9.36
N ALA A 162 -7.94 -7.85 9.12
CA ALA A 162 -6.88 -7.23 8.34
C ALA A 162 -7.28 -7.15 6.85
N PRO A 163 -7.19 -5.97 6.19
CA PRO A 163 -7.57 -5.80 4.79
C PRO A 163 -6.55 -6.40 3.80
N SER A 164 -5.30 -6.51 4.20
CA SER A 164 -4.17 -7.05 3.41
C SER A 164 -3.20 -7.77 4.33
N ALA A 165 -2.12 -8.35 3.80
CA ALA A 165 -0.99 -8.73 4.63
C ALA A 165 -0.25 -7.47 5.11
N GLY A 166 0.22 -7.47 6.36
CA GLY A 166 0.84 -6.28 6.93
C GLY A 166 1.21 -6.41 8.39
N LYS A 167 1.34 -5.28 9.06
CA LYS A 167 1.64 -5.21 10.50
C LYS A 167 0.99 -4.00 11.14
N VAL A 168 0.84 -4.04 12.47
CA VAL A 168 0.28 -2.96 13.28
C VAL A 168 1.40 -2.19 13.97
N PRO A 169 1.93 -1.09 13.38
CA PRO A 169 3.01 -0.32 14.00
C PRO A 169 2.55 0.42 15.25
N ARG A 170 1.27 0.82 15.31
CA ARG A 170 0.70 1.55 16.42
C ARG A 170 -0.61 0.92 16.87
N LEU A 171 -0.61 0.34 18.06
CA LEU A 171 -1.77 -0.24 18.73
C LEU A 171 -2.09 0.59 19.99
N LEU A 172 -3.23 1.27 19.96
CA LEU A 172 -3.72 2.06 21.11
C LEU A 172 -4.91 1.40 21.79
N LEU A 173 -5.46 0.35 21.16
CA LEU A 173 -6.65 -0.34 21.60
C LEU A 173 -6.32 -1.30 22.74
N LYS A 174 -7.22 -1.36 23.73
CA LYS A 174 -7.15 -2.30 24.85
C LYS A 174 -8.50 -2.98 25.07
N PRO A 175 -8.53 -4.23 25.53
CA PRO A 175 -9.76 -4.88 25.97
C PRO A 175 -10.52 -4.00 26.98
N GLY A 176 -11.85 -4.01 26.86
CA GLY A 176 -12.75 -3.18 27.69
C GLY A 176 -12.96 -1.74 27.19
N GLN A 177 -12.23 -1.29 26.19
CA GLN A 177 -12.38 0.06 25.63
C GLN A 177 -13.62 0.15 24.74
N GLN A 178 -14.35 1.26 24.82
CA GLN A 178 -15.48 1.55 23.92
C GLN A 178 -14.98 2.09 22.58
N VAL A 179 -15.50 1.54 21.48
CA VAL A 179 -15.20 1.98 20.12
C VAL A 179 -16.46 2.41 19.39
N SER A 180 -16.30 3.23 18.36
CA SER A 180 -17.41 3.78 17.55
C SER A 180 -17.02 3.81 16.07
N PRO A 181 -17.99 3.67 15.14
CA PRO A 181 -17.77 3.77 13.72
C PRO A 181 -17.10 5.08 13.31
N GLY A 182 -16.21 5.00 12.33
CA GLY A 182 -15.51 6.16 11.77
C GLY A 182 -14.37 6.72 12.63
N ARG A 183 -14.13 6.20 13.83
CA ARG A 183 -12.98 6.58 14.65
C ARG A 183 -11.88 5.53 14.54
N ALA A 184 -10.76 5.91 13.97
CA ALA A 184 -9.59 5.03 13.87
C ALA A 184 -9.09 4.62 15.27
N VAL A 185 -8.86 3.31 15.44
CA VAL A 185 -8.43 2.71 16.73
C VAL A 185 -7.02 2.13 16.63
N MET A 186 -6.53 1.87 15.44
CA MET A 186 -5.16 1.42 15.20
C MET A 186 -4.68 1.84 13.82
N THR A 187 -3.37 1.91 13.67
CA THR A 187 -2.70 2.17 12.40
C THR A 187 -2.21 0.83 11.85
N TYR A 188 -2.55 0.53 10.61
CA TYR A 188 -2.15 -0.67 9.90
C TYR A 188 -1.24 -0.33 8.74
N MET A 189 -0.12 -1.03 8.60
CA MET A 189 0.85 -0.85 7.53
C MET A 189 0.75 -2.04 6.57
N ASN A 190 0.36 -1.79 5.33
CA ASN A 190 0.38 -2.79 4.28
C ASN A 190 1.83 -3.13 3.91
N THR A 191 2.19 -4.42 3.91
CA THR A 191 3.51 -4.91 3.51
C THR A 191 3.54 -5.52 2.12
N ASP A 192 2.38 -5.72 1.48
CA ASP A 192 2.31 -6.24 0.11
C ASP A 192 2.71 -5.19 -0.93
N GLU A 193 2.49 -3.90 -0.59
CA GLU A 193 2.76 -2.79 -1.47
C GLU A 193 3.70 -1.80 -0.77
N MET A 194 4.98 -1.93 -1.03
CA MET A 194 5.99 -0.97 -0.60
C MET A 194 6.59 -0.27 -1.80
N TYR A 195 6.89 1.01 -1.65
CA TYR A 195 7.57 1.78 -2.67
C TYR A 195 8.73 2.57 -2.08
N VAL A 196 9.71 2.82 -2.92
CA VAL A 196 10.87 3.65 -2.58
C VAL A 196 10.69 5.01 -3.21
N SER A 197 10.74 6.05 -2.41
CA SER A 197 10.76 7.43 -2.91
C SER A 197 12.16 8.00 -2.77
N GLY A 198 12.73 8.45 -3.88
CA GLY A 198 14.03 9.13 -3.92
C GLY A 198 13.86 10.60 -4.26
N LEU A 199 14.58 11.47 -3.54
CA LEU A 199 14.64 12.91 -3.85
C LEU A 199 15.82 13.17 -4.79
N PHE A 200 15.52 13.53 -6.04
CA PHE A 200 16.52 13.90 -7.03
C PHE A 200 16.60 15.40 -7.23
N GLN A 201 17.77 15.89 -7.56
CA GLN A 201 17.92 17.27 -7.98
C GLN A 201 17.24 17.49 -9.34
N GLN A 202 16.62 18.65 -9.53
CA GLN A 202 15.85 18.98 -10.74
C GLN A 202 16.62 18.75 -12.05
N VAL A 203 17.91 19.04 -12.05
CA VAL A 203 18.79 18.88 -13.24
C VAL A 203 18.96 17.40 -13.61
N ALA A 204 18.93 16.50 -12.61
CA ALA A 204 19.12 15.06 -12.81
C ALA A 204 17.85 14.36 -13.34
N LEU A 205 16.69 15.01 -13.25
CA LEU A 205 15.40 14.42 -13.69
C LEU A 205 15.13 14.56 -15.20
N GLN A 206 15.93 15.34 -15.94
CA GLN A 206 15.68 15.59 -17.37
C GLN A 206 15.77 14.33 -18.24
N GLU A 207 16.56 13.36 -17.84
CA GLU A 207 16.76 12.12 -18.61
C GLU A 207 16.00 10.91 -18.03
N VAL A 208 15.36 11.03 -16.86
CA VAL A 208 14.63 9.94 -16.20
C VAL A 208 13.25 9.77 -16.83
N LYS A 209 12.94 8.56 -17.25
CA LYS A 209 11.66 8.17 -17.86
C LYS A 209 10.95 7.11 -17.03
N ILE A 210 9.64 7.08 -17.16
CA ILE A 210 8.84 6.00 -16.56
C ILE A 210 9.26 4.67 -17.19
N GLY A 211 9.67 3.71 -16.33
CA GLY A 211 10.16 2.40 -16.75
C GLY A 211 11.68 2.23 -16.71
N ASP A 212 12.43 3.29 -16.38
CA ASP A 212 13.88 3.17 -16.19
C ASP A 212 14.17 2.36 -14.92
N MET A 213 15.19 1.51 -14.97
CA MET A 213 15.63 0.72 -13.83
C MET A 213 16.36 1.61 -12.80
N ALA A 214 16.03 1.43 -11.53
CA ALA A 214 16.66 2.14 -10.44
C ALA A 214 17.29 1.15 -9.45
N SER A 215 18.58 1.30 -9.19
CA SER A 215 19.27 0.50 -8.18
C SER A 215 19.28 1.22 -6.83
N VAL A 216 18.81 0.56 -5.80
CA VAL A 216 18.73 1.09 -4.43
C VAL A 216 19.65 0.30 -3.51
N SER A 217 20.45 0.99 -2.71
CA SER A 217 21.24 0.37 -1.64
C SER A 217 20.80 0.91 -0.29
N PHE A 218 20.70 0.01 0.70
CA PHE A 218 20.32 0.39 2.06
C PHE A 218 21.53 0.32 2.98
N PRO A 219 21.78 1.33 3.83
CA PRO A 219 22.87 1.29 4.81
C PRO A 219 22.79 0.11 5.80
N SER A 220 21.56 -0.38 6.06
CA SER A 220 21.29 -1.55 6.90
C SER A 220 21.69 -2.89 6.25
N LEU A 221 21.89 -2.91 4.93
CA LEU A 221 22.26 -4.10 4.14
C LEU A 221 23.42 -3.77 3.20
N PRO A 222 24.62 -3.49 3.74
CA PRO A 222 25.76 -3.06 2.92
C PRO A 222 26.14 -4.14 1.90
N GLY A 223 26.37 -3.71 0.65
CA GLY A 223 26.79 -4.59 -0.45
C GLY A 223 25.64 -5.28 -1.19
N ARG A 224 24.37 -5.06 -0.84
CA ARG A 224 23.22 -5.51 -1.62
C ARG A 224 22.61 -4.35 -2.41
N LEU A 225 22.45 -4.57 -3.72
CA LEU A 225 21.69 -3.69 -4.62
C LEU A 225 20.34 -4.34 -4.88
N PHE A 226 19.29 -3.53 -4.80
CA PHE A 226 17.92 -3.91 -5.14
C PHE A 226 17.54 -3.15 -6.41
N GLU A 227 16.96 -3.84 -7.38
CA GLU A 227 16.46 -3.30 -8.65
C GLU A 227 14.94 -3.23 -8.66
#